data_dfa564ded357a7aa9bfd9ef88212995e
#
_entry.id   dfa564ded357a7aa9bfd9ef88212995e
#
_cell.length_a   1.000
_cell.length_b   1.000
_cell.length_c   1.000
_cell.angle_alpha   90.00
_cell.angle_beta   90.00
_cell.angle_gamma   90.00
#
_symmetry.space_group_name_H-M   'P 1'
#
loop_
_entity.id
_entity.type
_entity.pdbx_description
1 polymer ?
#
loop_
_entity_poly.entity_id
_entity_poly.type
_entity_poly.pdbx_seq_one_letter_code
_entity_poly.pdbx_strand_id
1 'polypeptide(L)'
;ASDVYKRQGICRVNDKLYTKSLEYEDINYQLAQADDQSAIFDGYCAFLNSFDSSLPFQLSFINHRSRPDSKYKLNIPMRDDEYSEMRSEYVEMLEGQIAKSNNGIVRTKLLTFGVAADSLAIAKPRLERVEADITGNFKKLGVQSRPLNGLERLEILHGQLHPGGTEPFSFTWDMIPKTGMGTKDFIAPNSFDFRQSRLFRMGSTWGAASYMQIMASELSDKLLAELLEVDAEMTITMHIQTVDQAKAIKTIKTIKGKVSDIDKMKVEEQLSLIHISEPTRLDVIS
;
A
#
# COMPACT_ATOMS: atom_id res chain seq x y z
N ALA A 1 5.81 -20.95 -6.87
CA ALA A 1 4.66 -21.09 -5.98
C ALA A 1 4.81 -20.14 -4.81
N SER A 2 3.85 -19.20 -4.64
CA SER A 2 3.89 -18.29 -3.51
C SER A 2 3.27 -19.00 -2.29
N ASP A 3 4.04 -19.12 -1.20
CA ASP A 3 3.57 -19.67 0.05
C ASP A 3 3.47 -18.53 1.07
N VAL A 4 2.39 -18.52 1.84
CA VAL A 4 2.21 -17.58 2.96
C VAL A 4 2.39 -18.34 4.26
N TYR A 5 3.25 -17.82 5.13
CA TYR A 5 3.56 -18.45 6.41
C TYR A 5 2.70 -17.89 7.54
N LYS A 6 1.98 -18.78 8.22
CA LYS A 6 0.90 -18.50 9.15
C LYS A 6 1.18 -17.39 10.18
N ARG A 7 2.24 -17.54 10.98
CA ARG A 7 2.47 -16.66 12.14
C ARG A 7 3.24 -15.38 11.80
N GLN A 8 4.01 -15.39 10.74
CA GLN A 8 4.97 -14.32 10.46
C GLN A 8 4.49 -13.36 9.38
N GLY A 9 3.36 -13.65 8.71
CA GLY A 9 2.89 -12.87 7.57
C GLY A 9 3.89 -12.80 6.41
N ILE A 10 4.89 -13.69 6.38
CA ILE A 10 5.87 -13.76 5.31
C ILE A 10 5.23 -14.46 4.11
N CYS A 11 5.39 -13.87 2.94
CA CYS A 11 4.97 -14.48 1.68
C CYS A 11 6.20 -14.77 0.83
N ARG A 12 6.34 -16.02 0.38
CA ARG A 12 7.32 -16.41 -0.63
C ARG A 12 6.70 -16.12 -2.00
N VAL A 13 7.19 -15.09 -2.67
CA VAL A 13 6.68 -14.65 -3.99
C VAL A 13 7.23 -15.56 -5.10
N ASN A 14 8.51 -15.85 -5.03
CA ASN A 14 9.21 -16.76 -5.95
C ASN A 14 10.32 -17.50 -5.20
N ASP A 15 11.18 -18.23 -5.91
CA ASP A 15 12.21 -19.06 -5.30
C ASP A 15 13.23 -18.28 -4.45
N LYS A 16 13.37 -16.98 -4.69
CA LYS A 16 14.37 -16.15 -4.01
C LYS A 16 13.80 -14.90 -3.32
N LEU A 17 12.52 -14.58 -3.49
CA LEU A 17 11.92 -13.36 -2.95
C LEU A 17 10.91 -13.67 -1.85
N TYR A 18 11.18 -13.13 -0.68
CA TYR A 18 10.30 -13.18 0.49
C TYR A 18 9.85 -11.78 0.85
N THR A 19 8.57 -11.60 1.16
CA THR A 19 7.97 -10.30 1.46
C THR A 19 7.20 -10.31 2.76
N LYS A 20 7.14 -9.13 3.42
CA LYS A 20 6.20 -8.81 4.50
C LYS A 20 5.41 -7.56 4.16
N SER A 21 4.27 -7.38 4.80
CA SER A 21 3.44 -6.20 4.64
C SER A 21 3.08 -5.62 6.00
N LEU A 22 3.08 -4.29 6.06
CA LEU A 22 2.56 -3.51 7.17
C LEU A 22 1.36 -2.72 6.67
N GLU A 23 0.31 -2.69 7.46
CA GLU A 23 -0.76 -1.72 7.32
C GLU A 23 -0.39 -0.47 8.09
N TYR A 24 -0.67 0.71 7.53
CA TYR A 24 -0.36 1.98 8.17
C TYR A 24 -1.52 2.97 8.01
N GLU A 25 -1.62 3.89 8.96
CA GLU A 25 -2.65 4.91 9.02
C GLU A 25 -2.18 6.23 8.41
N ASP A 26 -3.11 7.16 8.19
CA ASP A 26 -2.79 8.51 7.74
C ASP A 26 -2.15 9.33 8.84
N ILE A 27 -1.34 10.29 8.40
CA ILE A 27 -0.95 11.44 9.20
C ILE A 27 -1.83 12.62 8.82
N ASN A 28 -2.21 13.40 9.82
CA ASN A 28 -3.09 14.55 9.61
C ASN A 28 -2.32 15.76 9.07
N TYR A 29 -1.78 15.62 7.87
CA TYR A 29 -0.94 16.64 7.21
C TYR A 29 -1.72 17.93 6.91
N GLN A 30 -2.96 17.81 6.42
CA GLN A 30 -3.74 18.97 5.97
C GLN A 30 -4.19 19.91 7.10
N LEU A 31 -4.33 19.38 8.33
CA LEU A 31 -4.71 20.17 9.51
C LEU A 31 -3.50 20.62 10.33
N ALA A 32 -2.29 20.23 9.94
CA ALA A 32 -1.07 20.64 10.61
C ALA A 32 -0.71 22.08 10.27
N GLN A 33 -0.02 22.77 11.19
CA GLN A 33 0.53 24.09 10.94
C GLN A 33 1.69 24.00 9.91
N ALA A 34 2.02 25.11 9.25
CA ALA A 34 3.01 25.13 8.19
C ALA A 34 4.40 24.58 8.61
N ASP A 35 4.84 24.88 9.82
CA ASP A 35 6.09 24.36 10.35
C ASP A 35 6.03 22.84 10.59
N ASP A 36 4.89 22.34 11.08
CA ASP A 36 4.64 20.92 11.27
C ASP A 36 4.53 20.18 9.92
N GLN A 37 3.90 20.80 8.92
CA GLN A 37 3.84 20.25 7.56
C GLN A 37 5.24 20.06 6.96
N SER A 38 6.11 21.06 7.14
CA SER A 38 7.51 20.96 6.69
C SER A 38 8.25 19.82 7.43
N ALA A 39 8.07 19.71 8.74
CA ALA A 39 8.68 18.66 9.53
C ALA A 39 8.19 17.25 9.14
N ILE A 40 6.89 17.11 8.85
CA ILE A 40 6.28 15.88 8.35
C ILE A 40 6.87 15.51 6.99
N PHE A 41 7.00 16.48 6.09
CA PHE A 41 7.57 16.26 4.76
C PHE A 41 9.04 15.84 4.82
N ASP A 42 9.85 16.53 5.62
CA ASP A 42 11.25 16.17 5.84
C ASP A 42 11.40 14.77 6.44
N GLY A 43 10.54 14.45 7.42
CA GLY A 43 10.47 13.11 8.01
C GLY A 43 10.08 12.03 6.99
N TYR A 44 9.16 12.32 6.09
CA TYR A 44 8.76 11.42 5.01
C TYR A 44 9.90 11.21 4.00
N CYS A 45 10.60 12.27 3.62
CA CYS A 45 11.79 12.17 2.78
C CYS A 45 12.89 11.32 3.45
N ALA A 46 13.17 11.57 4.74
CA ALA A 46 14.11 10.78 5.51
C ALA A 46 13.71 9.30 5.60
N PHE A 47 12.42 9.03 5.77
CA PHE A 47 11.87 7.68 5.75
C PHE A 47 12.15 6.97 4.43
N LEU A 48 11.81 7.58 3.29
CA LEU A 48 12.06 6.99 1.96
C LEU A 48 13.56 6.79 1.70
N ASN A 49 14.41 7.71 2.15
CA ASN A 49 15.86 7.62 2.00
C ASN A 49 16.52 6.60 2.95
N SER A 50 15.80 6.11 3.96
CA SER A 50 16.31 5.09 4.88
C SER A 50 16.34 3.68 4.29
N PHE A 51 15.69 3.45 3.17
CA PHE A 51 15.68 2.15 2.51
C PHE A 51 16.96 1.90 1.75
N ASP A 52 17.56 0.75 1.99
CA ASP A 52 18.71 0.27 1.21
C ASP A 52 18.33 0.01 -0.24
N SER A 53 19.23 0.30 -1.18
CA SER A 53 19.02 0.11 -2.62
C SER A 53 18.76 -1.36 -3.04
N SER A 54 19.09 -2.32 -2.19
CA SER A 54 18.82 -3.74 -2.38
C SER A 54 17.41 -4.16 -1.93
N LEU A 55 16.67 -3.24 -1.29
CA LEU A 55 15.39 -3.52 -0.65
C LEU A 55 14.24 -2.96 -1.51
N PRO A 56 13.63 -3.78 -2.39
CA PRO A 56 12.44 -3.34 -3.10
C PRO A 56 11.27 -3.21 -2.14
N PHE A 57 10.53 -2.12 -2.25
CA PHE A 57 9.29 -1.94 -1.51
C PHE A 57 8.20 -1.33 -2.38
N GLN A 58 6.97 -1.49 -1.96
CA GLN A 58 5.82 -0.95 -2.65
C GLN A 58 4.83 -0.36 -1.65
N LEU A 59 4.21 0.74 -2.03
CA LEU A 59 3.07 1.32 -1.36
C LEU A 59 1.82 0.94 -2.14
N SER A 60 0.85 0.35 -1.47
CA SER A 60 -0.42 -0.04 -2.08
C SER A 60 -1.57 0.65 -1.35
N PHE A 61 -2.44 1.27 -2.14
CA PHE A 61 -3.67 1.92 -1.69
C PHE A 61 -4.83 1.13 -2.27
N ILE A 62 -5.62 0.51 -1.41
CA ILE A 62 -6.68 -0.41 -1.80
C ILE A 62 -8.01 0.21 -1.37
N ASN A 63 -8.81 0.63 -2.34
CA ASN A 63 -10.19 1.03 -2.15
C ASN A 63 -11.08 -0.20 -2.33
N HIS A 64 -11.82 -0.57 -1.33
CA HIS A 64 -12.81 -1.65 -1.40
C HIS A 64 -14.12 -1.22 -0.77
N ARG A 65 -15.23 -1.76 -1.24
CA ARG A 65 -16.53 -1.48 -0.63
C ARG A 65 -16.66 -2.22 0.69
N SER A 66 -17.08 -1.48 1.71
CA SER A 66 -17.41 -2.08 3.01
C SER A 66 -18.59 -3.02 2.83
N ARG A 67 -18.47 -4.25 3.34
CA ARG A 67 -19.60 -5.16 3.43
C ARG A 67 -20.47 -4.77 4.63
N PRO A 68 -21.81 -4.93 4.55
CA PRO A 68 -22.70 -4.67 5.67
C PRO A 68 -22.32 -5.45 6.95
N ASP A 69 -21.69 -6.62 6.78
CA ASP A 69 -21.25 -7.50 7.88
C ASP A 69 -19.80 -7.25 8.33
N SER A 70 -19.12 -6.27 7.73
CA SER A 70 -17.71 -6.05 8.05
C SER A 70 -17.53 -5.30 9.36
N LYS A 71 -16.42 -5.56 10.00
CA LYS A 71 -15.87 -5.19 11.31
C LYS A 71 -15.96 -3.70 11.76
N TYR A 72 -16.67 -2.85 11.05
CA TYR A 72 -16.93 -1.47 11.42
C TYR A 72 -18.17 -1.33 12.33
N LYS A 73 -18.46 -2.36 13.12
CA LYS A 73 -19.33 -2.16 14.29
C LYS A 73 -18.55 -1.27 15.26
N LEU A 74 -19.07 -0.09 15.47
CA LEU A 74 -18.57 0.81 16.50
C LEU A 74 -18.59 0.05 17.82
N ASN A 75 -17.42 -0.24 18.37
CA ASN A 75 -17.33 -0.91 19.66
C ASN A 75 -17.55 0.10 20.78
N ILE A 76 -18.76 0.65 20.80
CA ILE A 76 -19.20 1.50 21.90
C ILE A 76 -19.72 0.56 22.98
N PRO A 77 -19.12 0.55 24.19
CA PRO A 77 -19.55 -0.35 25.24
C PRO A 77 -20.98 -0.02 25.65
N MET A 78 -21.89 -0.96 25.40
CA MET A 78 -23.27 -0.86 25.85
C MET A 78 -23.27 -1.02 27.37
N ARG A 79 -23.86 -0.05 28.07
CA ARG A 79 -24.12 -0.11 29.52
C ARG A 79 -25.62 -0.23 29.67
N ASP A 80 -26.02 -1.10 30.60
CA ASP A 80 -27.43 -1.27 30.98
C ASP A 80 -27.80 -0.17 31.99
N ASP A 81 -28.09 1.02 31.47
CA ASP A 81 -28.50 2.22 32.22
C ASP A 81 -29.62 2.95 31.50
N GLU A 82 -30.17 4.01 32.07
CA GLU A 82 -31.26 4.81 31.52
C GLU A 82 -30.96 5.44 30.15
N TYR A 83 -29.69 5.43 29.71
CA TYR A 83 -29.24 5.95 28.41
C TYR A 83 -28.96 4.87 27.39
N SER A 84 -29.29 3.61 27.66
CA SER A 84 -28.99 2.48 26.75
C SER A 84 -29.67 2.62 25.39
N GLU A 85 -30.91 3.11 25.38
CA GLU A 85 -31.69 3.33 24.15
C GLU A 85 -31.10 4.47 23.31
N MET A 86 -30.75 5.58 23.94
CA MET A 86 -30.09 6.71 23.26
C MET A 86 -28.71 6.32 22.68
N ARG A 87 -27.96 5.47 23.39
CA ARG A 87 -26.68 4.97 22.86
C ARG A 87 -26.88 4.07 21.66
N SER A 88 -27.91 3.22 21.69
CA SER A 88 -28.26 2.36 20.57
C SER A 88 -28.61 3.17 19.33
N GLU A 89 -29.48 4.17 19.46
CA GLU A 89 -29.84 5.08 18.37
C GLU A 89 -28.62 5.88 17.86
N TYR A 90 -27.76 6.33 18.76
CA TYR A 90 -26.54 7.05 18.39
C TYR A 90 -25.55 6.16 17.62
N VAL A 91 -25.38 4.90 18.03
CA VAL A 91 -24.56 3.91 17.32
C VAL A 91 -25.13 3.66 15.92
N GLU A 92 -26.45 3.43 15.82
CA GLU A 92 -27.12 3.21 14.54
C GLU A 92 -27.01 4.42 13.61
N MET A 93 -27.14 5.63 14.15
CA MET A 93 -26.93 6.87 13.39
C MET A 93 -25.48 6.98 12.87
N LEU A 94 -24.48 6.71 13.72
CA LEU A 94 -23.06 6.75 13.34
C LEU A 94 -22.71 5.67 12.31
N GLU A 95 -23.20 4.44 12.50
CA GLU A 95 -23.03 3.36 11.53
C GLU A 95 -23.69 3.72 10.18
N GLY A 96 -24.87 4.33 10.21
CA GLY A 96 -25.53 4.87 9.03
C GLY A 96 -24.79 6.02 8.36
N GLN A 97 -24.10 6.86 9.11
CA GLN A 97 -23.24 7.92 8.55
C GLN A 97 -21.95 7.34 7.97
N ILE A 98 -21.33 6.38 8.62
CA ILE A 98 -20.14 5.68 8.10
C ILE A 98 -20.48 4.95 6.80
N ALA A 99 -21.65 4.30 6.73
CA ALA A 99 -22.10 3.63 5.52
C ALA A 99 -22.41 4.58 4.36
N LYS A 100 -22.83 5.82 4.66
CA LYS A 100 -23.08 6.88 3.67
C LYS A 100 -21.84 7.71 3.34
N SER A 101 -20.87 7.77 4.26
CA SER A 101 -19.61 8.46 4.11
C SER A 101 -18.74 7.69 3.10
N ASN A 102 -18.13 8.39 2.15
CA ASN A 102 -17.31 7.79 1.10
C ASN A 102 -17.99 6.69 0.25
N ASN A 103 -19.30 6.75 0.05
CA ASN A 103 -20.06 5.74 -0.73
C ASN A 103 -19.80 4.28 -0.28
N GLY A 104 -19.49 4.07 1.00
CA GLY A 104 -19.12 2.78 1.56
C GLY A 104 -17.72 2.27 1.15
N ILE A 105 -16.87 3.13 0.61
CA ILE A 105 -15.49 2.78 0.28
C ILE A 105 -14.61 2.91 1.51
N VAL A 106 -13.89 1.84 1.80
CA VAL A 106 -12.86 1.78 2.82
C VAL A 106 -11.50 1.72 2.14
N ARG A 107 -10.56 2.50 2.66
CA ARG A 107 -9.20 2.54 2.13
C ARG A 107 -8.23 1.84 3.07
N THR A 108 -7.57 0.81 2.55
CA THR A 108 -6.48 0.12 3.23
C THR A 108 -5.15 0.53 2.61
N LYS A 109 -4.18 0.89 3.43
CA LYS A 109 -2.85 1.32 2.99
C LYS A 109 -1.82 0.32 3.46
N LEU A 110 -1.04 -0.20 2.53
CA LEU A 110 -0.03 -1.21 2.79
C LEU A 110 1.35 -0.74 2.33
N LEU A 111 2.34 -0.97 3.16
CA LEU A 111 3.73 -0.98 2.77
C LEU A 111 4.19 -2.43 2.73
N THR A 112 4.56 -2.90 1.56
CA THR A 112 5.12 -4.25 1.35
C THR A 112 6.58 -4.12 0.96
N PHE A 113 7.44 -4.83 1.65
CA PHE A 113 8.88 -4.87 1.40
C PHE A 113 9.35 -6.30 1.22
N GLY A 114 10.47 -6.47 0.51
CA GLY A 114 10.97 -7.78 0.15
C GLY A 114 12.47 -7.92 0.36
N VAL A 115 12.90 -9.13 0.66
CA VAL A 115 14.31 -9.50 0.71
C VAL A 115 14.57 -10.70 -0.18
N ALA A 116 15.69 -10.67 -0.89
CA ALA A 116 16.19 -11.83 -1.63
C ALA A 116 16.90 -12.80 -0.66
N ALA A 117 16.49 -14.07 -0.68
CA ALA A 117 17.08 -15.11 0.14
C ALA A 117 16.81 -16.49 -0.46
N ASP A 118 17.75 -17.43 -0.25
CA ASP A 118 17.61 -18.80 -0.74
C ASP A 118 16.71 -19.68 0.15
N SER A 119 16.40 -19.21 1.35
CA SER A 119 15.52 -19.94 2.28
C SER A 119 14.78 -19.01 3.24
N LEU A 120 13.66 -19.51 3.79
CA LEU A 120 12.90 -18.80 4.83
C LEU A 120 13.76 -18.52 6.08
N ALA A 121 14.64 -19.44 6.45
CA ALA A 121 15.51 -19.30 7.62
C ALA A 121 16.45 -18.08 7.49
N ILE A 122 16.89 -17.78 6.27
CA ILE A 122 17.72 -16.60 5.97
C ILE A 122 16.84 -15.34 5.82
N ALA A 123 15.67 -15.47 5.17
CA ALA A 123 14.79 -14.34 4.91
C ALA A 123 14.17 -13.76 6.19
N LYS A 124 13.73 -14.62 7.12
CA LYS A 124 12.98 -14.24 8.31
C LYS A 124 13.69 -13.20 9.17
N PRO A 125 14.93 -13.40 9.66
CA PRO A 125 15.59 -12.41 10.51
C PRO A 125 15.87 -11.08 9.78
N ARG A 126 16.09 -11.13 8.46
CA ARG A 126 16.26 -9.94 7.64
C ARG A 126 14.97 -9.13 7.54
N LEU A 127 13.84 -9.81 7.28
CA LEU A 127 12.53 -9.18 7.21
C LEU A 127 12.09 -8.61 8.56
N GLU A 128 12.37 -9.31 9.67
CA GLU A 128 12.06 -8.83 11.03
C GLU A 128 12.86 -7.57 11.39
N ARG A 129 14.11 -7.50 10.97
CA ARG A 129 14.94 -6.29 11.16
C ARG A 129 14.38 -5.12 10.36
N VAL A 130 14.10 -5.32 9.07
CA VAL A 130 13.53 -4.27 8.20
C VAL A 130 12.17 -3.82 8.72
N GLU A 131 11.32 -4.73 9.19
CA GLU A 131 10.04 -4.41 9.83
C GLU A 131 10.23 -3.50 11.04
N ALA A 132 11.18 -3.82 11.92
CA ALA A 132 11.46 -3.02 13.10
C ALA A 132 11.94 -1.60 12.72
N ASP A 133 12.81 -1.49 11.72
CA ASP A 133 13.32 -0.21 11.22
C ASP A 133 12.18 0.64 10.61
N ILE A 134 11.32 0.04 9.78
CA ILE A 134 10.15 0.71 9.19
C ILE A 134 9.17 1.16 10.27
N THR A 135 8.82 0.28 11.19
CA THR A 135 7.90 0.61 12.29
C THR A 135 8.45 1.71 13.17
N GLY A 136 9.76 1.69 13.46
CA GLY A 136 10.46 2.74 14.21
C GLY A 136 10.40 4.10 13.49
N ASN A 137 10.56 4.11 12.18
CA ASN A 137 10.48 5.33 11.37
C ASN A 137 9.04 5.86 11.27
N PHE A 138 8.04 4.99 11.07
CA PHE A 138 6.63 5.39 11.13
C PHE A 138 6.26 6.00 12.49
N LYS A 139 6.75 5.41 13.58
CA LYS A 139 6.51 5.95 14.92
C LYS A 139 7.11 7.36 15.09
N LYS A 140 8.29 7.63 14.52
CA LYS A 140 8.89 8.98 14.54
C LYS A 140 8.05 10.00 13.77
N LEU A 141 7.38 9.56 12.71
CA LEU A 141 6.44 10.38 11.92
C LEU A 141 5.07 10.54 12.59
N GLY A 142 4.81 9.88 13.70
CA GLY A 142 3.49 9.86 14.33
C GLY A 142 2.47 8.95 13.61
N VAL A 143 2.92 8.14 12.66
CA VAL A 143 2.07 7.20 11.92
C VAL A 143 1.95 5.88 12.67
N GLN A 144 0.73 5.43 12.91
CA GLN A 144 0.48 4.10 13.44
C GLN A 144 0.65 3.07 12.34
N SER A 145 1.31 1.97 12.67
CA SER A 145 1.50 0.86 11.74
C SER A 145 1.50 -0.47 12.46
N ARG A 146 1.02 -1.51 11.78
CA ARG A 146 1.01 -2.87 12.31
C ARG A 146 1.41 -3.88 11.23
N PRO A 147 2.19 -4.90 11.58
CA PRO A 147 2.49 -5.98 10.66
C PRO A 147 1.26 -6.85 10.43
N LEU A 148 1.04 -7.25 9.19
CA LEU A 148 -0.01 -8.20 8.85
C LEU A 148 0.46 -9.63 9.08
N ASN A 149 -0.40 -10.45 9.67
CA ASN A 149 -0.19 -11.89 9.73
C ASN A 149 -0.58 -12.58 8.41
N GLY A 150 -0.34 -13.89 8.32
CA GLY A 150 -0.59 -14.63 7.09
C GLY A 150 -2.06 -14.69 6.69
N LEU A 151 -2.98 -14.75 7.67
CA LEU A 151 -4.42 -14.78 7.40
C LEU A 151 -4.90 -13.43 6.86
N GLU A 152 -4.50 -12.34 7.51
CA GLU A 152 -4.83 -10.97 7.08
C GLU A 152 -4.31 -10.68 5.67
N ARG A 153 -3.10 -11.14 5.34
CA ARG A 153 -2.57 -11.00 3.97
C ARG A 153 -3.39 -11.77 2.94
N LEU A 154 -3.81 -13.00 3.28
CA LEU A 154 -4.67 -13.79 2.39
C LEU A 154 -6.05 -13.16 2.22
N GLU A 155 -6.63 -12.63 3.29
CA GLU A 155 -7.92 -11.93 3.25
C GLU A 155 -7.87 -10.70 2.33
N ILE A 156 -6.82 -9.88 2.44
CA ILE A 156 -6.62 -8.72 1.57
C ILE A 156 -6.44 -9.14 0.11
N LEU A 157 -5.61 -10.14 -0.15
CA LEU A 157 -5.40 -10.65 -1.51
C LEU A 157 -6.68 -11.26 -2.10
N HIS A 158 -7.44 -12.00 -1.29
CA HIS A 158 -8.74 -12.51 -1.70
C HIS A 158 -9.69 -11.36 -2.06
N GLY A 159 -9.78 -10.32 -1.23
CA GLY A 159 -10.62 -9.16 -1.50
C GLY A 159 -10.27 -8.45 -2.80
N GLN A 160 -8.98 -8.34 -3.14
CA GLN A 160 -8.53 -7.76 -4.42
C GLN A 160 -8.90 -8.63 -5.64
N LEU A 161 -8.93 -9.95 -5.46
CA LEU A 161 -9.27 -10.90 -6.53
C LEU A 161 -10.77 -11.18 -6.63
N HIS A 162 -11.56 -10.77 -5.62
CA HIS A 162 -13.02 -10.91 -5.57
C HIS A 162 -13.68 -9.54 -5.33
N PRO A 163 -13.51 -8.57 -6.25
CA PRO A 163 -14.10 -7.26 -6.10
C PRO A 163 -15.63 -7.34 -6.01
N GLY A 164 -16.24 -6.38 -5.33
CA GLY A 164 -17.66 -6.38 -5.03
C GLY A 164 -18.08 -7.35 -3.92
N GLY A 165 -17.12 -8.05 -3.31
CA GLY A 165 -17.39 -8.94 -2.20
C GLY A 165 -18.30 -10.11 -2.52
N THR A 166 -18.33 -10.56 -3.77
CA THR A 166 -19.22 -11.62 -4.27
C THR A 166 -19.00 -12.97 -3.59
N GLU A 167 -17.79 -13.24 -3.14
CA GLU A 167 -17.43 -14.48 -2.45
C GLU A 167 -16.83 -14.15 -1.07
N PRO A 168 -17.37 -14.68 0.03
CA PRO A 168 -16.80 -14.49 1.35
C PRO A 168 -15.48 -15.26 1.47
N PHE A 169 -14.46 -14.64 2.09
CA PHE A 169 -13.22 -15.32 2.39
C PHE A 169 -13.46 -16.38 3.49
N SER A 170 -13.29 -17.63 3.13
CA SER A 170 -13.44 -18.76 4.04
C SER A 170 -12.17 -19.60 4.01
N PHE A 171 -11.27 -19.35 4.95
CA PHE A 171 -10.01 -20.05 5.06
C PHE A 171 -9.58 -20.21 6.52
N THR A 172 -9.16 -21.42 6.86
CA THR A 172 -8.46 -21.72 8.11
C THR A 172 -7.25 -22.59 7.81
N TRP A 173 -6.19 -22.45 8.60
CA TRP A 173 -4.92 -23.13 8.32
C TRP A 173 -5.00 -24.67 8.38
N ASP A 174 -5.99 -25.21 9.06
CA ASP A 174 -6.24 -26.65 9.13
C ASP A 174 -6.89 -27.23 7.85
N MET A 175 -7.38 -26.36 6.95
CA MET A 175 -7.89 -26.78 5.66
C MET A 175 -6.78 -27.27 4.72
N ILE A 176 -5.57 -26.68 4.79
CA ILE A 176 -4.45 -27.07 3.93
C ILE A 176 -4.13 -28.57 4.01
N PRO A 177 -3.84 -29.15 5.20
CA PRO A 177 -3.56 -30.57 5.29
C PRO A 177 -4.78 -31.46 5.02
N LYS A 178 -6.01 -30.96 5.23
CA LYS A 178 -7.24 -31.74 4.99
C LYS A 178 -7.59 -31.84 3.52
N THR A 179 -7.36 -30.79 2.75
CA THR A 179 -7.75 -30.70 1.33
C THR A 179 -6.60 -30.98 0.37
N GLY A 180 -5.36 -30.82 0.82
CA GLY A 180 -4.17 -30.84 -0.03
C GLY A 180 -4.02 -29.60 -0.91
N MET A 181 -4.89 -28.61 -0.73
CA MET A 181 -4.87 -27.34 -1.47
C MET A 181 -3.81 -26.40 -0.88
N GLY A 182 -3.25 -25.53 -1.70
CA GLY A 182 -2.33 -24.47 -1.26
C GLY A 182 -3.09 -23.17 -0.92
N THR A 183 -2.41 -22.23 -0.27
CA THR A 183 -3.01 -20.92 0.07
C THR A 183 -3.53 -20.15 -1.14
N LYS A 184 -2.96 -20.37 -2.32
CA LYS A 184 -3.41 -19.75 -3.58
C LYS A 184 -4.80 -20.18 -3.99
N ASP A 185 -5.14 -21.46 -3.77
CA ASP A 185 -6.40 -22.02 -4.21
C ASP A 185 -7.58 -21.42 -3.45
N PHE A 186 -7.33 -20.91 -2.23
CA PHE A 186 -8.33 -20.23 -1.41
C PHE A 186 -8.51 -18.73 -1.72
N ILE A 187 -7.58 -18.12 -2.45
CA ILE A 187 -7.67 -16.71 -2.85
C ILE A 187 -7.96 -16.53 -4.33
N ALA A 188 -7.76 -17.56 -5.14
CA ALA A 188 -7.97 -17.48 -6.58
C ALA A 188 -9.46 -17.42 -6.91
N PRO A 189 -9.89 -16.55 -7.84
CA PRO A 189 -11.25 -16.58 -8.34
C PRO A 189 -11.52 -17.84 -9.18
N ASN A 190 -12.79 -18.24 -9.25
CA ASN A 190 -13.21 -19.46 -9.94
C ASN A 190 -12.90 -19.45 -11.45
N SER A 191 -12.77 -18.28 -12.04
CA SER A 191 -12.46 -18.15 -13.46
C SER A 191 -11.74 -16.85 -13.79
N PHE A 192 -10.85 -16.93 -14.80
CA PHE A 192 -10.21 -15.78 -15.42
C PHE A 192 -10.53 -15.76 -16.91
N ASP A 193 -10.81 -14.56 -17.45
CA ASP A 193 -10.97 -14.34 -18.86
C ASP A 193 -10.15 -13.13 -19.29
N PHE A 194 -9.12 -13.37 -20.12
CA PHE A 194 -8.18 -12.37 -20.65
C PHE A 194 -8.28 -12.23 -22.16
N ARG A 195 -9.40 -12.62 -22.80
CA ARG A 195 -9.57 -12.55 -24.26
C ARG A 195 -9.61 -11.13 -24.80
N GLN A 196 -9.97 -10.17 -23.96
CA GLN A 196 -9.96 -8.76 -24.35
C GLN A 196 -8.63 -8.12 -24.01
N SER A 197 -8.10 -7.26 -24.88
CA SER A 197 -6.79 -6.62 -24.72
C SER A 197 -6.77 -5.52 -23.64
N ARG A 198 -7.91 -4.92 -23.32
CA ARG A 198 -8.03 -3.79 -22.38
C ARG A 198 -8.72 -4.14 -21.08
N LEU A 199 -9.48 -5.22 -21.06
CA LEU A 199 -10.30 -5.65 -19.94
C LEU A 199 -10.02 -7.12 -19.65
N PHE A 200 -10.18 -7.48 -18.39
CA PHE A 200 -10.19 -8.86 -17.98
C PHE A 200 -11.42 -9.11 -17.11
N ARG A 201 -11.79 -10.36 -16.96
CA ARG A 201 -12.86 -10.76 -16.06
C ARG A 201 -12.36 -11.77 -15.05
N MET A 202 -12.69 -11.53 -13.80
CA MET A 202 -12.44 -12.44 -12.67
C MET A 202 -13.80 -12.85 -12.09
N GLY A 203 -14.16 -14.12 -12.21
CA GLY A 203 -15.50 -14.59 -11.86
C GLY A 203 -16.57 -13.84 -12.66
N SER A 204 -17.45 -13.12 -11.98
CA SER A 204 -18.50 -12.28 -12.58
C SER A 204 -18.08 -10.82 -12.81
N THR A 205 -16.95 -10.38 -12.26
CA THR A 205 -16.55 -8.96 -12.24
C THR A 205 -15.55 -8.63 -13.34
N TRP A 206 -15.79 -7.50 -14.01
CA TRP A 206 -14.87 -6.94 -15.00
C TRP A 206 -13.85 -6.04 -14.35
N GLY A 207 -12.62 -6.11 -14.82
CA GLY A 207 -11.51 -5.28 -14.37
C GLY A 207 -10.69 -4.75 -15.53
N ALA A 208 -9.92 -3.70 -15.25
CA ALA A 208 -8.92 -3.14 -16.13
C ALA A 208 -7.64 -2.89 -15.33
N ALA A 209 -6.50 -3.02 -15.97
CA ALA A 209 -5.22 -2.62 -15.40
C ALA A 209 -4.59 -1.56 -16.29
N SER A 210 -4.06 -0.51 -15.68
CA SER A 210 -3.32 0.54 -16.35
C SER A 210 -2.06 0.87 -15.57
N TYR A 211 -1.10 1.47 -16.24
CA TYR A 211 0.12 1.94 -15.61
C TYR A 211 0.50 3.30 -16.18
N MET A 212 1.11 4.13 -15.34
CA MET A 212 1.60 5.43 -15.77
C MET A 212 2.92 5.22 -16.50
N GLN A 213 2.92 5.47 -17.80
CA GLN A 213 4.07 5.26 -18.68
C GLN A 213 4.89 6.53 -18.88
N ILE A 214 4.21 7.66 -19.01
CA ILE A 214 4.82 8.97 -19.23
C ILE A 214 4.33 9.87 -18.11
N MET A 215 5.28 10.43 -17.36
CA MET A 215 4.98 11.43 -16.35
C MET A 215 5.12 12.83 -16.94
N ALA A 216 4.23 13.74 -16.56
CA ALA A 216 4.42 15.16 -16.84
C ALA A 216 5.67 15.67 -16.10
N SER A 217 6.26 16.76 -16.57
CA SER A 217 7.40 17.41 -15.90
C SER A 217 7.05 17.84 -14.47
N GLU A 218 5.79 18.20 -14.24
CA GLU A 218 5.24 18.54 -12.95
C GLU A 218 4.02 17.66 -12.68
N LEU A 219 3.97 17.03 -11.52
CA LEU A 219 2.82 16.28 -11.03
C LEU A 219 2.26 17.02 -9.82
N SER A 220 0.95 17.21 -9.81
CA SER A 220 0.25 17.73 -8.63
C SER A 220 0.40 16.75 -7.45
N ASP A 221 0.65 17.27 -6.26
CA ASP A 221 0.61 16.55 -4.99
C ASP A 221 -0.78 15.93 -4.72
N LYS A 222 -1.82 16.46 -5.36
CA LYS A 222 -3.21 15.97 -5.26
C LYS A 222 -3.52 14.78 -6.15
N LEU A 223 -2.66 14.45 -7.13
CA LEU A 223 -2.94 13.40 -8.11
C LEU A 223 -3.38 12.08 -7.48
N LEU A 224 -2.65 11.62 -6.47
CA LEU A 224 -2.98 10.37 -5.80
C LEU A 224 -4.29 10.49 -5.01
N ALA A 225 -4.52 11.62 -4.37
CA ALA A 225 -5.75 11.88 -3.61
C ALA A 225 -6.96 11.88 -4.55
N GLU A 226 -6.90 12.60 -5.67
CA GLU A 226 -7.97 12.67 -6.67
C GLU A 226 -8.28 11.30 -7.27
N LEU A 227 -7.25 10.50 -7.56
CA LEU A 227 -7.46 9.13 -8.04
C LEU A 227 -8.15 8.25 -6.99
N LEU A 228 -7.79 8.41 -5.72
CA LEU A 228 -8.37 7.63 -4.63
C LEU A 228 -9.78 8.08 -4.22
N GLU A 229 -10.22 9.27 -4.63
CA GLU A 229 -11.58 9.78 -4.43
C GLU A 229 -12.59 9.22 -5.44
N VAL A 230 -12.12 8.56 -6.50
CA VAL A 230 -13.00 7.92 -7.48
C VAL A 230 -13.85 6.84 -6.79
N ASP A 231 -15.17 6.90 -7.00
CA ASP A 231 -16.12 5.91 -6.46
C ASP A 231 -16.01 4.56 -7.20
N ALA A 232 -14.90 3.89 -6.99
CA ALA A 232 -14.62 2.59 -7.56
C ALA A 232 -13.76 1.74 -6.63
N GLU A 233 -13.97 0.44 -6.68
CA GLU A 233 -13.01 -0.50 -6.11
C GLU A 233 -11.75 -0.51 -6.97
N MET A 234 -10.63 -0.13 -6.38
CA MET A 234 -9.36 -0.05 -7.10
C MET A 234 -8.18 -0.32 -6.19
N THR A 235 -7.10 -0.73 -6.79
CA THR A 235 -5.79 -0.81 -6.14
C THR A 235 -4.79 0.01 -6.91
N ILE A 236 -4.19 0.99 -6.24
CA ILE A 236 -3.07 1.75 -6.78
C ILE A 236 -1.81 1.26 -6.09
N THR A 237 -0.82 0.84 -6.86
CA THR A 237 0.45 0.36 -6.32
C THR A 237 1.61 1.15 -6.91
N MET A 238 2.44 1.70 -6.02
CA MET A 238 3.69 2.37 -6.36
C MET A 238 4.84 1.42 -6.02
N HIS A 239 5.57 0.97 -7.03
CA HIS A 239 6.81 0.21 -6.85
C HIS A 239 7.97 1.17 -6.72
N ILE A 240 8.67 1.10 -5.60
CA ILE A 240 9.74 2.04 -5.27
C ILE A 240 11.03 1.24 -5.08
N GLN A 241 12.09 1.71 -5.73
CA GLN A 241 13.43 1.19 -5.54
C GLN A 241 14.38 2.36 -5.37
N THR A 242 15.03 2.42 -4.25
CA THR A 242 16.08 3.40 -3.99
C THR A 242 17.31 3.09 -4.84
N VAL A 243 18.03 4.12 -5.25
CA VAL A 243 19.25 4.00 -6.05
C VAL A 243 20.44 4.36 -5.19
N ASP A 244 21.48 3.54 -5.25
CA ASP A 244 22.75 3.87 -4.60
C ASP A 244 23.28 5.21 -5.13
N GLN A 245 23.61 6.14 -4.22
CA GLN A 245 24.00 7.51 -4.56
C GLN A 245 25.24 7.56 -5.47
N ALA A 246 26.23 6.72 -5.21
CA ALA A 246 27.44 6.68 -6.03
C ALA A 246 27.14 6.20 -7.45
N LYS A 247 26.24 5.20 -7.56
CA LYS A 247 25.78 4.69 -8.86
C LYS A 247 24.94 5.74 -9.60
N ALA A 248 24.06 6.45 -8.90
CA ALA A 248 23.26 7.53 -9.47
C ALA A 248 24.15 8.64 -10.02
N ILE A 249 25.11 9.13 -9.24
CA ILE A 249 26.08 10.17 -9.66
C ILE A 249 26.88 9.71 -10.89
N LYS A 250 27.32 8.45 -10.91
CA LYS A 250 28.07 7.90 -12.05
C LYS A 250 27.20 7.86 -13.32
N THR A 251 25.96 7.44 -13.18
CA THR A 251 24.98 7.40 -14.29
C THR A 251 24.72 8.80 -14.83
N ILE A 252 24.48 9.77 -13.95
CA ILE A 252 24.30 11.19 -14.30
C ILE A 252 25.50 11.74 -15.06
N LYS A 253 26.72 11.52 -14.56
CA LYS A 253 27.93 11.96 -15.25
C LYS A 253 28.08 11.33 -16.63
N THR A 254 27.71 10.07 -16.78
CA THR A 254 27.74 9.36 -18.07
C THR A 254 26.72 9.91 -19.06
N ILE A 255 25.51 10.25 -18.59
CA ILE A 255 24.45 10.86 -19.41
C ILE A 255 24.88 12.27 -19.82
N LYS A 256 25.33 13.12 -18.89
CA LYS A 256 25.82 14.48 -19.19
C LYS A 256 26.95 14.48 -20.23
N GLY A 257 27.81 13.47 -20.24
CA GLY A 257 28.87 13.35 -21.25
C GLY A 257 28.40 12.92 -22.65
N LYS A 258 27.16 12.44 -22.79
CA LYS A 258 26.61 11.91 -24.06
C LYS A 258 25.55 12.79 -24.72
N VAL A 259 25.08 13.83 -24.04
CA VAL A 259 23.93 14.63 -24.44
C VAL A 259 24.37 15.98 -24.99
N SER A 260 23.79 16.42 -26.14
CA SER A 260 24.03 17.74 -26.73
C SER A 260 23.50 18.86 -25.83
N ASP A 261 23.93 20.12 -26.07
CA ASP A 261 23.59 21.25 -25.20
C ASP A 261 22.07 21.51 -25.09
N ILE A 262 21.29 21.17 -26.11
CA ILE A 262 19.83 21.28 -26.09
C ILE A 262 19.19 20.20 -25.23
N ASP A 263 19.75 19.00 -25.24
CA ASP A 263 19.27 17.89 -24.43
C ASP A 263 19.75 17.98 -22.97
N LYS A 264 20.85 18.68 -22.69
CA LYS A 264 21.35 18.90 -21.32
C LYS A 264 20.33 19.65 -20.47
N MET A 265 19.62 20.64 -21.00
CA MET A 265 18.57 21.36 -20.27
C MET A 265 17.41 20.42 -19.89
N LYS A 266 16.95 19.56 -20.82
CA LYS A 266 15.89 18.59 -20.52
C LYS A 266 16.33 17.52 -19.53
N VAL A 267 17.61 17.12 -19.59
CA VAL A 267 18.16 16.14 -18.66
C VAL A 267 18.39 16.77 -17.27
N GLU A 268 18.75 18.02 -17.17
CA GLU A 268 18.85 18.75 -15.90
C GLU A 268 17.48 18.93 -15.25
N GLU A 269 16.45 19.17 -16.03
CA GLU A 269 15.07 19.22 -15.58
C GLU A 269 14.58 17.85 -15.07
N GLN A 270 14.89 16.77 -15.79
CA GLN A 270 14.60 15.40 -15.34
C GLN A 270 15.46 14.96 -14.14
N LEU A 271 16.67 15.46 -14.01
CA LEU A 271 17.59 15.14 -12.91
C LEU A 271 17.26 15.89 -11.63
N SER A 272 16.59 17.04 -11.71
CA SER A 272 16.02 17.72 -10.54
C SER A 272 14.96 16.86 -9.84
N LEU A 273 14.28 15.97 -10.59
CA LEU A 273 13.32 15.00 -10.05
C LEU A 273 14.00 13.78 -9.36
N ILE A 274 15.30 13.53 -9.63
CA ILE A 274 16.07 12.46 -8.99
C ILE A 274 16.80 12.97 -7.74
N HIS A 275 16.98 14.27 -7.59
CA HIS A 275 17.54 14.91 -6.40
C HIS A 275 16.46 15.14 -5.32
N ILE A 276 15.93 14.08 -4.73
CA ILE A 276 15.24 14.14 -3.43
C ILE A 276 16.30 14.13 -2.29
N SER A 277 17.45 14.75 -2.48
CA SER A 277 18.48 14.79 -1.45
C SER A 277 18.75 16.19 -0.87
N GLU A 278 18.09 17.21 -1.39
CA GLU A 278 17.98 18.51 -0.73
C GLU A 278 16.54 19.01 -0.87
N PRO A 279 15.92 19.47 0.21
CA PRO A 279 14.59 20.09 0.13
C PRO A 279 14.75 21.39 -0.65
N THR A 280 14.52 21.34 -1.97
CA THR A 280 14.25 22.58 -2.68
C THR A 280 12.94 23.09 -2.12
N ARG A 281 12.99 24.16 -1.34
CA ARG A 281 11.81 24.94 -0.93
C ARG A 281 10.95 25.10 -2.17
N LEU A 282 9.84 24.42 -2.21
CA LEU A 282 8.73 24.81 -3.06
C LEU A 282 8.23 26.10 -2.43
N ASP A 283 8.58 27.21 -3.04
CA ASP A 283 7.92 28.47 -2.76
C ASP A 283 6.44 28.25 -3.06
N VAL A 284 5.68 28.16 -2.00
CA VAL A 284 4.23 28.17 -2.04
C VAL A 284 3.84 29.55 -2.55
N ILE A 285 3.57 29.64 -3.85
CA ILE A 285 2.88 30.79 -4.41
C ILE A 285 1.43 30.65 -3.98
N SER A 286 1.05 31.59 -3.14
CA SER A 286 -0.29 31.90 -2.63
C SER A 286 -1.36 31.98 -3.73
#